data_05c6e00a3131f0a8e2ed156749b6ba75
#
_entry.id   05c6e00a3131f0a8e2ed156749b6ba75
#
_cell.length_a   1.000
_cell.length_b   1.000
_cell.length_c   1.000
_cell.angle_alpha   90.00
_cell.angle_beta   90.00
_cell.angle_gamma   90.00
#
_symmetry.space_group_name_H-M   'P 1'
#
loop_
_entity.id
_entity.type
_entity.pdbx_description
1 polymer ?
#
loop_
_entity_poly.entity_id
_entity_poly.type
_entity_poly.pdbx_seq_one_letter_code
_entity_poly.pdbx_strand_id
1 'polypeptide(L)'
;MISSVVRTVLVYLAVVVAMRLMGKRQLGELQPSELVTTLLISNVASICIDEPDLPLSASLVPIFLITALEILNSTLVWFCPKYAQLLLGKPVTIIRNGEIQQNELAQLRITASDLAEALRGKDIFSPEDVYWGVVEPNGSITTAPMPQDGEAPPMLPLLIDKAVYKENLAFFGMDAAALDALLIRRNVTREKVLMLLYNGEKTVLIQKKAAPKGTA
;
A
#
# COMPACT_ATOMS: atom_id res chain seq x y z
N MET A 1 35.66 -11.57 24.23
CA MET A 1 35.05 -10.23 24.47
C MET A 1 35.30 -9.24 23.33
N ILE A 2 36.55 -8.90 22.95
CA ILE A 2 36.82 -7.95 21.86
C ILE A 2 36.24 -8.48 20.51
N SER A 3 36.38 -9.78 20.24
CA SER A 3 35.80 -10.40 19.04
C SER A 3 34.28 -10.23 18.97
N SER A 4 33.55 -10.41 20.08
CA SER A 4 32.10 -10.28 20.11
C SER A 4 31.66 -8.83 19.87
N VAL A 5 32.37 -7.84 20.43
CA VAL A 5 32.08 -6.43 20.18
C VAL A 5 32.27 -6.07 18.71
N VAL A 6 33.38 -6.49 18.11
CA VAL A 6 33.65 -6.23 16.69
C VAL A 6 32.60 -6.90 15.80
N ARG A 7 32.20 -8.14 16.09
CA ARG A 7 31.14 -8.86 15.37
C ARG A 7 29.80 -8.12 15.45
N THR A 8 29.39 -7.71 16.66
CA THR A 8 28.15 -6.97 16.87
C THR A 8 28.15 -5.70 16.05
N VAL A 9 29.24 -4.92 16.04
CA VAL A 9 29.31 -3.70 15.23
C VAL A 9 29.21 -4.00 13.74
N LEU A 10 29.89 -5.05 13.24
CA LEU A 10 29.83 -5.40 11.82
C LEU A 10 28.44 -5.87 11.41
N VAL A 11 27.80 -6.72 12.20
CA VAL A 11 26.42 -7.19 11.95
C VAL A 11 25.45 -6.01 12.01
N TYR A 12 25.57 -5.14 13.00
CA TYR A 12 24.73 -3.93 13.09
C TYR A 12 24.87 -3.05 11.83
N LEU A 13 26.09 -2.79 11.40
CA LEU A 13 26.31 -2.00 10.17
C LEU A 13 25.72 -2.69 8.93
N ALA A 14 25.86 -4.02 8.83
CA ALA A 14 25.27 -4.78 7.75
C ALA A 14 23.74 -4.68 7.72
N VAL A 15 23.09 -4.80 8.90
CA VAL A 15 21.63 -4.64 9.02
C VAL A 15 21.21 -3.22 8.63
N VAL A 16 21.91 -2.20 9.12
CA VAL A 16 21.62 -0.79 8.75
C VAL A 16 21.74 -0.56 7.25
N VAL A 17 22.78 -1.12 6.63
CA VAL A 17 22.96 -1.04 5.16
C VAL A 17 21.84 -1.79 4.45
N ALA A 18 21.49 -3.01 4.89
CA ALA A 18 20.39 -3.80 4.35
C ALA A 18 19.06 -3.03 4.38
N MET A 19 18.68 -2.50 5.55
CA MET A 19 17.48 -1.69 5.73
C MET A 19 17.49 -0.44 4.84
N ARG A 20 18.64 0.21 4.68
CA ARG A 20 18.77 1.38 3.80
C ARG A 20 18.62 1.04 2.32
N LEU A 21 19.11 -0.13 1.89
CA LEU A 21 18.98 -0.63 0.51
C LEU A 21 17.53 -0.98 0.16
N MET A 22 16.76 -1.50 1.13
CA MET A 22 15.33 -1.79 0.98
C MET A 22 14.47 -0.53 0.79
N GLY A 23 14.99 0.64 1.12
CA GLY A 23 14.39 1.95 0.82
C GLY A 23 13.54 2.54 1.94
N LYS A 24 12.95 3.74 1.68
CA LYS A 24 12.21 4.54 2.69
C LYS A 24 10.77 4.09 2.93
N ARG A 25 10.31 3.05 2.24
CA ARG A 25 8.92 2.58 2.33
C ARG A 25 8.57 2.05 3.73
N GLN A 26 9.60 1.63 4.48
CA GLN A 26 9.48 1.06 5.82
C GLN A 26 9.23 2.08 6.95
N LEU A 27 9.24 3.38 6.68
CA LEU A 27 9.11 4.41 7.72
C LEU A 27 7.65 4.80 8.02
N GLY A 28 6.68 4.19 7.31
CA GLY A 28 5.26 4.35 7.56
C GLY A 28 4.65 3.09 8.20
N GLU A 29 3.48 2.73 7.74
CA GLU A 29 2.82 1.48 8.13
C GLU A 29 3.48 0.29 7.42
N LEU A 30 4.11 -0.60 8.20
CA LEU A 30 4.77 -1.80 7.67
C LEU A 30 3.73 -2.73 7.03
N GLN A 31 4.00 -3.16 5.81
CA GLN A 31 3.22 -4.24 5.20
C GLN A 31 3.55 -5.58 5.89
N PRO A 32 2.63 -6.54 5.92
CA PRO A 32 2.87 -7.85 6.53
C PRO A 32 4.12 -8.56 6.01
N SER A 33 4.42 -8.45 4.71
CA SER A 33 5.62 -9.00 4.08
C SER A 33 6.91 -8.34 4.57
N GLU A 34 6.90 -7.02 4.75
CA GLU A 34 8.05 -6.26 5.25
C GLU A 34 8.34 -6.59 6.72
N LEU A 35 7.28 -6.83 7.52
CA LEU A 35 7.43 -7.29 8.90
C LEU A 35 8.14 -8.65 8.96
N VAL A 36 7.73 -9.61 8.13
CA VAL A 36 8.36 -10.94 8.05
C VAL A 36 9.84 -10.80 7.68
N THR A 37 10.15 -10.01 6.68
CA THR A 37 11.54 -9.76 6.25
C THR A 37 12.37 -9.16 7.38
N THR A 38 11.83 -8.17 8.10
CA THR A 38 12.52 -7.54 9.23
C THR A 38 12.79 -8.52 10.37
N LEU A 39 11.82 -9.36 10.71
CA LEU A 39 11.96 -10.40 11.72
C LEU A 39 13.00 -11.45 11.31
N LEU A 40 13.01 -11.88 10.05
CA LEU A 40 14.01 -12.82 9.55
C LEU A 40 15.42 -12.23 9.61
N ILE A 41 15.62 -10.99 9.18
CA ILE A 41 16.92 -10.31 9.27
C ILE A 41 17.37 -10.20 10.73
N SER A 42 16.47 -9.84 11.65
CA SER A 42 16.77 -9.76 13.07
C SER A 42 17.24 -11.09 13.65
N ASN A 43 16.52 -12.18 13.37
CA ASN A 43 16.86 -13.51 13.84
C ASN A 43 18.21 -13.98 13.28
N VAL A 44 18.46 -13.78 11.99
CA VAL A 44 19.73 -14.14 11.37
C VAL A 44 20.90 -13.30 11.90
N ALA A 45 20.68 -12.03 12.18
CA ALA A 45 21.67 -11.13 12.74
C ALA A 45 22.15 -11.60 14.12
N SER A 46 21.26 -12.16 14.95
CA SER A 46 21.61 -12.62 16.30
C SER A 46 22.54 -13.83 16.30
N ILE A 47 22.46 -14.72 15.29
CA ILE A 47 23.22 -15.99 15.24
C ILE A 47 24.73 -15.76 15.45
N CYS A 48 25.33 -14.83 14.72
CA CYS A 48 26.77 -14.56 14.86
C CYS A 48 27.15 -13.78 16.11
N ILE A 49 26.18 -13.18 16.80
CA ILE A 49 26.39 -12.49 18.06
C ILE A 49 26.39 -13.52 19.21
N ASP A 50 25.43 -14.45 19.15
CA ASP A 50 25.20 -15.46 20.18
C ASP A 50 26.22 -16.60 20.08
N GLU A 51 26.64 -16.96 18.86
CA GLU A 51 27.59 -18.04 18.59
C GLU A 51 28.90 -17.51 17.98
N PRO A 52 29.88 -17.13 18.82
CA PRO A 52 31.15 -16.54 18.37
C PRO A 52 32.03 -17.47 17.53
N ASP A 53 31.79 -18.77 17.59
CA ASP A 53 32.56 -19.78 16.85
C ASP A 53 32.13 -19.85 15.37
N LEU A 54 30.93 -19.39 15.04
CA LEU A 54 30.47 -19.35 13.66
C LEU A 54 31.19 -18.23 12.86
N PRO A 55 31.42 -18.47 11.56
CA PRO A 55 31.98 -17.42 10.71
C PRO A 55 30.95 -16.28 10.50
N LEU A 56 31.42 -15.05 10.39
CA LEU A 56 30.54 -13.88 10.12
C LEU A 56 29.66 -14.04 8.88
N SER A 57 30.11 -14.81 7.90
CA SER A 57 29.35 -15.14 6.70
C SER A 57 28.03 -15.86 6.99
N ALA A 58 27.93 -16.58 8.13
CA ALA A 58 26.70 -17.28 8.53
C ALA A 58 25.51 -16.33 8.76
N SER A 59 25.77 -15.08 9.15
CA SER A 59 24.72 -14.03 9.23
C SER A 59 24.76 -13.10 8.04
N LEU A 60 25.93 -12.66 7.58
CA LEU A 60 26.00 -11.65 6.51
C LEU A 60 25.41 -12.14 5.19
N VAL A 61 25.69 -13.40 4.79
CA VAL A 61 25.18 -13.93 3.52
C VAL A 61 23.66 -14.01 3.51
N PRO A 62 22.98 -14.60 4.52
CA PRO A 62 21.51 -14.59 4.56
C PRO A 62 20.90 -13.17 4.67
N ILE A 63 21.49 -12.25 5.45
CA ILE A 63 21.02 -10.86 5.54
C ILE A 63 20.97 -10.24 4.14
N PHE A 64 22.06 -10.29 3.38
CA PHE A 64 22.11 -9.72 2.05
C PHE A 64 21.25 -10.48 1.04
N LEU A 65 21.10 -11.79 1.17
CA LEU A 65 20.19 -12.57 0.35
C LEU A 65 18.73 -12.18 0.58
N ILE A 66 18.30 -12.08 1.84
CA ILE A 66 16.93 -11.65 2.19
C ILE A 66 16.69 -10.23 1.67
N THR A 67 17.68 -9.34 1.83
CA THR A 67 17.62 -7.97 1.31
C THR A 67 17.46 -7.96 -0.22
N ALA A 68 18.21 -8.78 -0.94
CA ALA A 68 18.12 -8.89 -2.40
C ALA A 68 16.75 -9.44 -2.84
N LEU A 69 16.22 -10.43 -2.14
CA LEU A 69 14.87 -10.96 -2.39
C LEU A 69 13.80 -9.91 -2.16
N GLU A 70 13.92 -9.10 -1.12
CA GLU A 70 12.96 -8.02 -0.84
C GLU A 70 13.01 -6.92 -1.91
N ILE A 71 14.20 -6.53 -2.37
CA ILE A 71 14.36 -5.58 -3.47
C ILE A 71 13.75 -6.14 -4.75
N LEU A 72 13.98 -7.42 -5.04
CA LEU A 72 13.38 -8.11 -6.18
C LEU A 72 11.85 -8.12 -6.09
N ASN A 73 11.32 -8.50 -4.91
CA ASN A 73 9.88 -8.51 -4.62
C ASN A 73 9.25 -7.13 -4.82
N SER A 74 9.83 -6.10 -4.22
CA SER A 74 9.41 -4.71 -4.34
C SER A 74 9.42 -4.24 -5.81
N THR A 75 10.43 -4.65 -6.58
CA THR A 75 10.53 -4.36 -8.01
C THR A 75 9.42 -5.07 -8.80
N LEU A 76 9.13 -6.33 -8.51
CA LEU A 76 8.04 -7.08 -9.14
C LEU A 76 6.67 -6.47 -8.83
N VAL A 77 6.45 -6.04 -7.59
CA VAL A 77 5.23 -5.32 -7.18
C VAL A 77 5.04 -4.05 -8.02
N TRP A 78 6.12 -3.31 -8.28
CA TRP A 78 6.05 -2.08 -9.07
C TRP A 78 5.77 -2.33 -10.56
N PHE A 79 6.38 -3.35 -11.15
CA PHE A 79 6.22 -3.65 -12.58
C PHE A 79 4.95 -4.46 -12.90
N CYS A 80 4.45 -5.28 -11.96
CA CYS A 80 3.35 -6.19 -12.19
C CYS A 80 2.15 -5.94 -11.24
N PRO A 81 1.14 -5.14 -11.66
CA PRO A 81 -0.02 -4.82 -10.82
C PRO A 81 -0.82 -6.05 -10.37
N LYS A 82 -0.85 -7.12 -11.17
CA LYS A 82 -1.52 -8.38 -10.79
C LYS A 82 -0.79 -9.08 -9.64
N TYR A 83 0.55 -9.08 -9.69
CA TYR A 83 1.38 -9.61 -8.61
C TYR A 83 1.21 -8.78 -7.33
N ALA A 84 1.19 -7.45 -7.46
CA ALA A 84 0.92 -6.55 -6.35
C ALA A 84 -0.43 -6.86 -5.67
N GLN A 85 -1.51 -7.04 -6.45
CA GLN A 85 -2.81 -7.39 -5.91
C GLN A 85 -2.86 -8.78 -5.25
N LEU A 86 -2.09 -9.75 -5.76
CA LEU A 86 -1.99 -11.09 -5.17
C LEU A 86 -1.25 -11.07 -3.83
N LEU A 87 -0.15 -10.31 -3.76
CA LEU A 87 0.73 -10.29 -2.59
C LEU A 87 0.21 -9.36 -1.49
N LEU A 88 -0.21 -8.15 -1.87
CA LEU A 88 -0.60 -7.10 -0.93
C LEU A 88 -2.11 -7.08 -0.65
N GLY A 89 -2.91 -7.67 -1.53
CA GLY A 89 -4.35 -7.54 -1.49
C GLY A 89 -4.86 -6.31 -2.25
N LYS A 90 -6.13 -6.05 -2.10
CA LYS A 90 -6.84 -4.90 -2.68
C LYS A 90 -7.46 -4.08 -1.57
N PRO A 91 -7.54 -2.76 -1.73
CA PRO A 91 -8.41 -1.98 -0.86
C PRO A 91 -9.86 -2.43 -1.02
N VAL A 92 -10.58 -2.55 0.09
CA VAL A 92 -11.98 -3.01 0.13
C VAL A 92 -12.85 -1.93 0.74
N THR A 93 -13.87 -1.51 0.01
CA THR A 93 -14.81 -0.48 0.49
C THR A 93 -15.81 -1.09 1.46
N ILE A 94 -15.82 -0.58 2.70
CA ILE A 94 -16.67 -1.06 3.79
C ILE A 94 -17.78 -0.09 4.19
N ILE A 95 -17.67 1.19 3.81
CA ILE A 95 -18.73 2.20 3.98
C ILE A 95 -18.90 2.94 2.68
N ARG A 96 -20.15 3.13 2.25
CA ARG A 96 -20.54 3.91 1.07
C ARG A 96 -21.70 4.82 1.42
N ASN A 97 -21.51 6.12 1.32
CA ASN A 97 -22.55 7.12 1.56
C ASN A 97 -23.31 6.87 2.90
N GLY A 98 -22.56 6.65 3.98
CA GLY A 98 -23.11 6.36 5.30
C GLY A 98 -23.54 4.91 5.55
N GLU A 99 -23.62 4.06 4.51
CA GLU A 99 -24.10 2.69 4.62
C GLU A 99 -22.96 1.70 4.75
N ILE A 100 -23.03 0.84 5.78
CA ILE A 100 -22.05 -0.21 6.03
C ILE A 100 -22.26 -1.37 5.05
N GLN A 101 -21.20 -1.77 4.36
CA GLN A 101 -21.17 -2.91 3.45
C GLN A 101 -20.92 -4.20 4.24
N GLN A 102 -22.00 -4.78 4.82
CA GLN A 102 -21.89 -5.93 5.74
C GLN A 102 -21.23 -7.17 5.12
N ASN A 103 -21.46 -7.43 3.82
CA ASN A 103 -20.84 -8.55 3.11
C ASN A 103 -19.31 -8.40 3.02
N GLU A 104 -18.84 -7.17 2.79
CA GLU A 104 -17.40 -6.87 2.71
C GLU A 104 -16.75 -7.00 4.09
N LEU A 105 -17.41 -6.52 5.15
CA LEU A 105 -16.91 -6.72 6.53
C LEU A 105 -16.79 -8.21 6.88
N ALA A 106 -17.80 -9.01 6.51
CA ALA A 106 -17.79 -10.45 6.78
C ALA A 106 -16.65 -11.16 6.03
N GLN A 107 -16.38 -10.79 4.76
CA GLN A 107 -15.25 -11.34 4.00
C GLN A 107 -13.91 -11.00 4.63
N LEU A 108 -13.77 -9.78 5.15
CA LEU A 108 -12.57 -9.32 5.86
C LEU A 108 -12.48 -9.83 7.31
N ARG A 109 -13.54 -10.49 7.82
CA ARG A 109 -13.66 -10.93 9.21
C ARG A 109 -13.55 -9.77 10.22
N ILE A 110 -14.01 -8.59 9.83
CA ILE A 110 -14.08 -7.40 10.67
C ILE A 110 -15.46 -7.38 11.31
N THR A 111 -15.51 -7.29 12.64
CA THR A 111 -16.77 -7.16 13.37
C THR A 111 -17.27 -5.70 13.35
N ALA A 112 -18.56 -5.53 13.65
CA ALA A 112 -19.10 -4.17 13.84
C ALA A 112 -18.43 -3.42 15.00
N SER A 113 -17.93 -4.15 16.00
CA SER A 113 -17.18 -3.57 17.12
C SER A 113 -15.82 -3.04 16.67
N ASP A 114 -15.10 -3.83 15.84
CA ASP A 114 -13.79 -3.44 15.29
C ASP A 114 -13.94 -2.19 14.41
N LEU A 115 -14.99 -2.17 13.56
CA LEU A 115 -15.29 -1.01 12.73
C LEU A 115 -15.57 0.23 13.58
N ALA A 116 -16.43 0.09 14.60
CA ALA A 116 -16.77 1.20 15.49
C ALA A 116 -15.54 1.71 16.26
N GLU A 117 -14.64 0.83 16.68
CA GLU A 117 -13.36 1.19 17.32
C GLU A 117 -12.46 1.97 16.35
N ALA A 118 -12.31 1.45 15.13
CA ALA A 118 -11.47 2.09 14.12
C ALA A 118 -11.99 3.48 13.70
N LEU A 119 -13.31 3.66 13.64
CA LEU A 119 -13.93 4.96 13.39
C LEU A 119 -13.70 5.94 14.55
N ARG A 120 -13.89 5.49 15.80
CA ARG A 120 -13.60 6.32 16.99
C ARG A 120 -12.13 6.75 17.06
N GLY A 121 -11.21 5.88 16.64
CA GLY A 121 -9.78 6.23 16.51
C GLY A 121 -9.49 7.37 15.51
N LYS A 122 -10.51 7.76 14.72
CA LYS A 122 -10.47 8.88 13.75
C LYS A 122 -11.44 10.02 14.11
N ASP A 123 -11.92 10.04 15.35
CA ASP A 123 -12.90 11.01 15.84
C ASP A 123 -14.25 10.94 15.10
N ILE A 124 -14.58 9.80 14.49
CA ILE A 124 -15.86 9.55 13.81
C ILE A 124 -16.72 8.65 14.71
N PHE A 125 -17.89 9.12 15.09
CA PHE A 125 -18.78 8.43 16.02
C PHE A 125 -20.00 7.79 15.35
N SER A 126 -20.31 8.18 14.10
CA SER A 126 -21.37 7.56 13.29
C SER A 126 -20.84 7.15 11.90
N PRO A 127 -21.18 5.95 11.41
CA PRO A 127 -20.93 5.59 10.02
C PRO A 127 -21.59 6.53 9.01
N GLU A 128 -22.71 7.19 9.41
CA GLU A 128 -23.42 8.16 8.58
C GLU A 128 -22.59 9.40 8.24
N ASP A 129 -21.58 9.72 9.08
CA ASP A 129 -20.65 10.82 8.85
C ASP A 129 -19.56 10.47 7.80
N VAL A 130 -19.56 9.22 7.29
CA VAL A 130 -18.56 8.71 6.35
C VAL A 130 -19.17 8.56 4.97
N TYR A 131 -18.70 9.36 4.02
CA TYR A 131 -19.04 9.22 2.60
C TYR A 131 -18.43 7.98 1.99
N TRP A 132 -17.15 7.71 2.28
CA TRP A 132 -16.41 6.58 1.74
C TRP A 132 -15.43 6.04 2.78
N GLY A 133 -15.58 4.78 3.15
CA GLY A 133 -14.70 4.08 4.09
C GLY A 133 -14.07 2.86 3.43
N VAL A 134 -12.76 2.73 3.52
CA VAL A 134 -11.96 1.67 2.86
C VAL A 134 -11.02 1.01 3.86
N VAL A 135 -10.96 -0.31 3.83
CA VAL A 135 -9.87 -1.07 4.46
C VAL A 135 -8.74 -1.19 3.45
N GLU A 136 -7.60 -0.62 3.78
CA GLU A 136 -6.40 -0.67 2.98
C GLU A 136 -5.72 -2.05 3.08
N PRO A 137 -4.83 -2.42 2.13
CA PRO A 137 -4.12 -3.70 2.16
C PRO A 137 -3.29 -3.95 3.42
N ASN A 138 -2.85 -2.91 4.11
CA ASN A 138 -2.13 -3.00 5.39
C ASN A 138 -3.06 -3.20 6.60
N GLY A 139 -4.38 -3.23 6.38
CA GLY A 139 -5.40 -3.38 7.42
C GLY A 139 -5.86 -2.06 8.05
N SER A 140 -5.26 -0.92 7.69
CA SER A 140 -5.73 0.38 8.16
C SER A 140 -7.06 0.76 7.49
N ILE A 141 -7.89 1.53 8.18
CA ILE A 141 -9.14 2.05 7.62
C ILE A 141 -8.92 3.51 7.25
N THR A 142 -9.15 3.86 5.99
CA THR A 142 -9.17 5.25 5.51
C THR A 142 -10.62 5.69 5.30
N THR A 143 -10.90 6.95 5.62
CA THR A 143 -12.27 7.51 5.54
C THR A 143 -12.25 8.85 4.83
N ALA A 144 -13.27 9.08 4.01
CA ALA A 144 -13.63 10.39 3.50
C ALA A 144 -14.91 10.85 4.19
N PRO A 145 -14.98 12.07 4.74
CA PRO A 145 -16.15 12.55 5.47
C PRO A 145 -17.34 12.75 4.53
N MET A 146 -18.55 12.70 5.10
CA MET A 146 -19.76 13.09 4.40
C MET A 146 -19.65 14.58 4.03
N PRO A 147 -19.93 14.97 2.76
CA PRO A 147 -19.92 16.37 2.36
C PRO A 147 -21.00 17.14 3.10
N GLN A 148 -20.69 18.35 3.53
CA GLN A 148 -21.69 19.26 4.12
C GLN A 148 -22.56 19.88 3.02
N ASP A 149 -23.69 20.48 3.42
CA ASP A 149 -24.61 21.14 2.48
C ASP A 149 -23.88 22.17 1.61
N GLY A 150 -23.94 21.98 0.30
CA GLY A 150 -23.25 22.79 -0.69
C GLY A 150 -21.81 22.45 -1.00
N GLU A 151 -21.24 21.46 -0.33
CA GLU A 151 -19.92 20.95 -0.64
C GLU A 151 -19.97 19.83 -1.70
N ALA A 152 -18.99 19.84 -2.58
CA ALA A 152 -18.84 18.75 -3.56
C ALA A 152 -18.35 17.47 -2.86
N PRO A 153 -18.88 16.28 -3.23
CA PRO A 153 -18.43 15.02 -2.67
C PRO A 153 -16.93 14.82 -2.83
N PRO A 154 -16.30 14.02 -1.94
CA PRO A 154 -14.90 13.64 -2.06
C PRO A 154 -14.58 12.96 -3.39
N MET A 155 -13.40 13.22 -3.91
CA MET A 155 -12.92 12.59 -5.14
C MET A 155 -12.56 11.12 -4.91
N LEU A 156 -13.17 10.22 -5.68
CA LEU A 156 -12.86 8.79 -5.64
C LEU A 156 -12.02 8.38 -6.87
N PRO A 157 -11.07 7.45 -6.72
CA PRO A 157 -10.26 6.99 -7.83
C PRO A 157 -11.08 6.09 -8.78
N LEU A 158 -11.09 6.41 -10.07
CA LEU A 158 -11.61 5.54 -11.13
C LEU A 158 -10.50 4.71 -11.78
N LEU A 159 -9.31 5.31 -11.91
CA LEU A 159 -8.14 4.68 -12.51
C LEU A 159 -6.88 5.22 -11.82
N ILE A 160 -6.05 4.33 -11.32
CA ILE A 160 -4.70 4.66 -10.82
C ILE A 160 -3.71 3.75 -11.54
N ASP A 161 -2.70 4.33 -12.15
CA ASP A 161 -1.78 3.65 -13.06
C ASP A 161 -2.52 2.89 -14.18
N LYS A 162 -2.61 1.57 -14.05
CA LYS A 162 -3.35 0.69 -14.97
C LYS A 162 -4.53 0.00 -14.28
N ALA A 163 -4.68 0.20 -12.98
CA ALA A 163 -5.71 -0.44 -12.17
C ALA A 163 -7.02 0.34 -12.25
N VAL A 164 -8.07 -0.30 -12.76
CA VAL A 164 -9.43 0.25 -12.81
C VAL A 164 -10.17 -0.13 -11.54
N TYR A 165 -10.74 0.85 -10.85
CA TYR A 165 -11.55 0.69 -9.64
C TYR A 165 -13.01 0.47 -10.05
N LYS A 166 -13.34 -0.79 -10.36
CA LYS A 166 -14.68 -1.17 -10.87
C LYS A 166 -15.80 -0.81 -9.90
N GLU A 167 -15.55 -0.92 -8.60
CA GLU A 167 -16.52 -0.59 -7.57
C GLU A 167 -16.88 0.90 -7.58
N ASN A 168 -15.88 1.76 -7.74
CA ASN A 168 -16.09 3.20 -7.82
C ASN A 168 -16.77 3.60 -9.14
N LEU A 169 -16.46 2.90 -10.24
CA LEU A 169 -17.21 3.09 -11.49
C LEU A 169 -18.70 2.75 -11.29
N ALA A 170 -19.00 1.58 -10.72
CA ALA A 170 -20.36 1.16 -10.45
C ALA A 170 -21.11 2.12 -9.51
N PHE A 171 -20.42 2.67 -8.49
CA PHE A 171 -20.96 3.68 -7.59
C PHE A 171 -21.47 4.94 -8.33
N PHE A 172 -20.74 5.36 -9.37
CA PHE A 172 -21.15 6.49 -10.21
C PHE A 172 -22.02 6.08 -11.40
N GLY A 173 -22.53 4.84 -11.45
CA GLY A 173 -23.32 4.35 -12.57
C GLY A 173 -22.53 4.26 -13.90
N MET A 174 -21.21 4.16 -13.82
CA MET A 174 -20.29 4.09 -14.95
C MET A 174 -19.84 2.65 -15.19
N ASP A 175 -19.63 2.31 -16.45
CA ASP A 175 -18.98 1.08 -16.87
C ASP A 175 -17.59 1.34 -17.49
N ALA A 176 -16.93 0.29 -17.94
CA ALA A 176 -15.62 0.42 -18.60
C ALA A 176 -15.69 1.23 -19.90
N ALA A 177 -16.83 1.19 -20.61
CA ALA A 177 -17.01 1.94 -21.83
C ALA A 177 -17.19 3.43 -21.56
N ALA A 178 -17.93 3.78 -20.49
CA ALA A 178 -18.06 5.17 -20.03
C ALA A 178 -16.70 5.75 -19.58
N LEU A 179 -15.87 4.96 -18.89
CA LEU A 179 -14.50 5.34 -18.54
C LEU A 179 -13.67 5.65 -19.80
N ASP A 180 -13.73 4.75 -20.82
CA ASP A 180 -12.99 4.95 -22.07
C ASP A 180 -13.49 6.19 -22.82
N ALA A 181 -14.79 6.41 -22.88
CA ALA A 181 -15.38 7.60 -23.51
C ALA A 181 -14.92 8.89 -22.81
N LEU A 182 -14.81 8.87 -21.47
CA LEU A 182 -14.29 9.99 -20.68
C LEU A 182 -12.82 10.27 -21.02
N LEU A 183 -12.00 9.24 -21.16
CA LEU A 183 -10.59 9.37 -21.51
C LEU A 183 -10.41 9.86 -22.95
N ILE A 184 -11.20 9.36 -23.90
CA ILE A 184 -11.20 9.81 -25.30
C ILE A 184 -11.55 11.29 -25.41
N ARG A 185 -12.57 11.76 -24.68
CA ARG A 185 -12.93 13.20 -24.63
C ARG A 185 -11.79 14.07 -24.13
N ARG A 186 -10.91 13.53 -23.29
CA ARG A 186 -9.71 14.21 -22.76
C ARG A 186 -8.46 13.97 -23.60
N ASN A 187 -8.58 13.25 -24.73
CA ASN A 187 -7.49 12.90 -25.65
C ASN A 187 -6.33 12.18 -24.96
N VAL A 188 -6.65 11.27 -24.00
CA VAL A 188 -5.68 10.51 -23.20
C VAL A 188 -6.01 9.03 -23.27
N THR A 189 -4.98 8.18 -23.38
CA THR A 189 -5.11 6.72 -23.29
C THR A 189 -4.89 6.25 -21.85
N ARG A 190 -5.49 5.11 -21.46
CA ARG A 190 -5.34 4.53 -20.10
C ARG A 190 -3.87 4.41 -19.66
N GLU A 191 -2.97 4.10 -20.59
CA GLU A 191 -1.54 3.91 -20.31
C GLU A 191 -0.82 5.18 -19.86
N LYS A 192 -1.29 6.33 -20.35
CA LYS A 192 -0.75 7.66 -20.03
C LYS A 192 -1.34 8.25 -18.75
N VAL A 193 -2.39 7.66 -18.21
CA VAL A 193 -2.99 8.11 -16.95
C VAL A 193 -2.13 7.64 -15.78
N LEU A 194 -1.75 8.57 -14.91
CA LEU A 194 -1.22 8.28 -13.59
C LEU A 194 -2.37 8.08 -12.60
N MET A 195 -3.30 9.04 -12.58
CA MET A 195 -4.44 9.01 -11.67
C MET A 195 -5.64 9.72 -12.32
N LEU A 196 -6.81 9.11 -12.22
CA LEU A 196 -8.10 9.68 -12.60
C LEU A 196 -9.03 9.61 -11.41
N LEU A 197 -9.45 10.75 -10.92
CA LEU A 197 -10.39 10.90 -9.81
C LEU A 197 -11.69 11.52 -10.31
N TYR A 198 -12.80 11.14 -9.70
CA TYR A 198 -14.14 11.64 -10.01
C TYR A 198 -15.00 11.72 -8.76
N ASN A 199 -15.91 12.70 -8.70
CA ASN A 199 -16.82 12.87 -7.58
C ASN A 199 -18.30 13.02 -8.01
N GLY A 200 -18.64 12.64 -9.23
CA GLY A 200 -19.98 12.85 -9.79
C GLY A 200 -20.10 14.14 -10.62
N GLU A 201 -19.34 15.18 -10.29
CA GLU A 201 -19.39 16.48 -10.97
C GLU A 201 -18.09 16.80 -11.70
N LYS A 202 -16.98 16.67 -10.99
CA LYS A 202 -15.65 17.06 -11.49
C LYS A 202 -14.77 15.84 -11.72
N THR A 203 -13.87 15.99 -12.69
CA THR A 203 -12.86 14.98 -13.01
C THR A 203 -11.46 15.59 -12.88
N VAL A 204 -10.61 14.96 -12.07
CA VAL A 204 -9.18 15.29 -11.97
C VAL A 204 -8.40 14.21 -12.70
N LEU A 205 -7.67 14.61 -13.73
CA LEU A 205 -6.82 13.73 -14.53
C LEU A 205 -5.36 14.15 -14.39
N ILE A 206 -4.54 13.26 -13.86
CA ILE A 206 -3.10 13.41 -13.77
C ILE A 206 -2.47 12.43 -14.76
N GLN A 207 -1.65 12.95 -15.67
CA GLN A 207 -0.94 12.15 -16.67
C GLN A 207 0.46 11.78 -16.18
N LYS A 208 0.95 10.64 -16.62
CA LYS A 208 2.36 10.26 -16.43
C LYS A 208 3.26 11.25 -17.16
N LYS A 209 4.23 11.78 -16.44
CA LYS A 209 5.30 12.55 -17.12
C LYS A 209 6.08 11.59 -18.01
N ALA A 210 6.42 12.05 -19.22
CA ALA A 210 7.40 11.33 -20.04
C ALA A 210 8.66 11.12 -19.19
N ALA A 211 9.20 9.90 -19.18
CA ALA A 211 10.48 9.65 -18.53
C ALA A 211 11.48 10.65 -19.07
N PRO A 212 12.29 11.30 -18.20
CA PRO A 212 13.36 12.15 -18.71
C PRO A 212 14.20 11.28 -19.63
N LYS A 213 14.33 11.72 -20.91
CA LYS A 213 15.24 11.07 -21.86
C LYS A 213 16.59 11.04 -21.18
N GLY A 214 17.09 9.83 -20.90
CA GLY A 214 18.29 9.62 -20.13
C GLY A 214 19.43 10.50 -20.67
N THR A 215 20.06 11.19 -19.75
CA THR A 215 21.46 11.54 -19.89
C THR A 215 22.23 10.23 -19.85
N ALA A 216 22.75 9.84 -21.01
CA ALA A 216 23.71 8.77 -21.18
C ALA A 216 24.97 9.03 -20.35
#